data_03813fc829514fbdd4b3771f793feb38
#
_entry.id   03813fc829514fbdd4b3771f793feb38
#
_cell.length_a   1.000
_cell.length_b   1.000
_cell.length_c   1.000
_cell.angle_alpha   90.00
_cell.angle_beta   90.00
_cell.angle_gamma   90.00
#
_symmetry.space_group_name_H-M   'P 1'
#
loop_
_entity.id
_entity.type
_entity.pdbx_description
1 polymer ?
#
loop_
_entity_poly.entity_id
_entity_poly.type
_entity_poly.pdbx_seq_one_letter_code
_entity_poly.pdbx_strand_id
1 'polypeptide(L)'
;MRLLVVVDMQEDFIRGALTVPGAEEIISPIEKSVKEYITADDAVLFTRDTHYEHSDTRGFSYAMTREGRNLPILHCVCGTEGHKIIKEFKPYLRSCYVMDKLNRFGFIQDEFNDAKINDGEYLFDIADCITEITLVGVVTNLCVISCAVSFQQTFPDADIIIDASCCRSNNNELHNKALDVMEGLQMTIINRY
;
A
#
# COMPACT_ATOMS: atom_id res chain seq x y z
N MET A 1 13.64 -8.79 -11.62
CA MET A 1 12.26 -8.29 -11.76
C MET A 1 12.03 -7.17 -10.77
N ARG A 2 11.35 -6.09 -11.17
CA ARG A 2 10.95 -5.00 -10.28
C ARG A 2 9.52 -5.24 -9.78
N LEU A 3 9.22 -4.75 -8.59
CA LEU A 3 7.88 -4.73 -8.01
C LEU A 3 7.47 -3.29 -7.70
N LEU A 4 6.36 -2.81 -8.27
CA LEU A 4 5.72 -1.57 -7.84
C LEU A 4 4.64 -1.88 -6.80
N VAL A 5 4.73 -1.28 -5.63
CA VAL A 5 3.74 -1.39 -4.55
C VAL A 5 2.93 -0.11 -4.46
N VAL A 6 1.67 -0.19 -4.82
CA VAL A 6 0.70 0.91 -4.72
C VAL A 6 -0.06 0.77 -3.41
N VAL A 7 0.35 1.57 -2.42
CA VAL A 7 -0.12 1.45 -1.04
C VAL A 7 -1.44 2.18 -0.86
N ASP A 8 -2.48 1.43 -0.54
CA ASP A 8 -3.79 1.86 -0.03
C ASP A 8 -4.48 2.98 -0.82
N MET A 9 -4.39 2.96 -2.15
CA MET A 9 -5.11 3.89 -3.02
C MET A 9 -6.60 3.49 -3.12
N GLN A 10 -7.30 3.60 -1.97
CA GLN A 10 -8.71 3.19 -1.79
C GLN A 10 -9.64 4.41 -1.72
N GLU A 11 -10.94 4.20 -2.01
CA GLU A 11 -11.93 5.29 -2.07
C GLU A 11 -12.01 6.06 -0.74
N ASP A 12 -11.91 5.40 0.43
CA ASP A 12 -11.96 6.09 1.72
C ASP A 12 -10.79 7.04 1.96
N PHE A 13 -9.60 6.74 1.43
CA PHE A 13 -8.43 7.61 1.56
C PHE A 13 -8.36 8.70 0.49
N ILE A 14 -9.08 8.54 -0.62
CA ILE A 14 -9.04 9.51 -1.72
C ILE A 14 -10.24 10.46 -1.65
N ARG A 15 -11.47 9.94 -1.44
CA ARG A 15 -12.73 10.74 -1.51
C ARG A 15 -13.73 10.39 -0.42
N GLY A 16 -13.40 9.47 0.49
CA GLY A 16 -14.33 8.89 1.46
C GLY A 16 -14.09 9.32 2.90
N ALA A 17 -14.27 8.37 3.82
CA ALA A 17 -14.35 8.64 5.26
C ALA A 17 -13.05 9.19 5.89
N LEU A 18 -11.88 8.91 5.31
CA LEU A 18 -10.58 9.31 5.84
C LEU A 18 -9.69 9.92 4.74
N THR A 19 -10.23 10.88 4.02
CA THR A 19 -9.55 11.53 2.88
C THR A 19 -8.20 12.14 3.27
N VAL A 20 -7.16 11.78 2.50
CA VAL A 20 -5.80 12.29 2.66
C VAL A 20 -5.60 13.51 1.76
N PRO A 21 -5.25 14.69 2.29
CA PRO A 21 -5.03 15.90 1.50
C PRO A 21 -3.99 15.69 0.39
N GLY A 22 -4.32 16.09 -0.84
CA GLY A 22 -3.44 15.96 -2.01
C GLY A 22 -3.33 14.55 -2.59
N ALA A 23 -4.06 13.54 -2.05
CA ALA A 23 -4.00 12.17 -2.57
C ALA A 23 -4.53 12.04 -4.01
N GLU A 24 -5.46 12.90 -4.42
CA GLU A 24 -5.93 12.93 -5.83
C GLU A 24 -4.84 13.37 -6.81
N GLU A 25 -3.88 14.20 -6.38
CA GLU A 25 -2.80 14.71 -7.23
C GLU A 25 -1.81 13.61 -7.64
N ILE A 26 -1.67 12.55 -6.82
CA ILE A 26 -0.75 11.44 -7.11
C ILE A 26 -1.39 10.32 -7.94
N ILE A 27 -2.69 10.37 -8.23
CA ILE A 27 -3.36 9.32 -9.02
C ILE A 27 -2.73 9.19 -10.40
N SER A 28 -2.61 10.30 -11.15
CA SER A 28 -2.08 10.28 -12.52
C SER A 28 -0.60 9.87 -12.60
N PRO A 29 0.31 10.38 -11.72
CA PRO A 29 1.68 9.88 -11.65
C PRO A 29 1.77 8.38 -11.35
N ILE A 30 1.01 7.88 -10.36
CA ILE A 30 0.98 6.45 -10.02
C ILE A 30 0.44 5.64 -11.20
N GLU A 31 -0.63 6.08 -11.85
CA GLU A 31 -1.18 5.40 -13.03
C GLU A 31 -0.14 5.26 -14.14
N LYS A 32 0.68 6.28 -14.35
CA LYS A 32 1.80 6.23 -15.31
C LYS A 32 2.80 5.15 -14.92
N SER A 33 3.22 5.10 -13.65
CA SER A 33 4.14 4.06 -13.15
C SER A 33 3.55 2.66 -13.28
N VAL A 34 2.27 2.46 -12.96
CA VAL A 34 1.57 1.18 -13.15
C VAL A 34 1.63 0.71 -14.60
N LYS A 35 1.36 1.61 -15.56
CA LYS A 35 1.45 1.29 -17.00
C LYS A 35 2.88 0.93 -17.42
N GLU A 36 3.88 1.66 -16.92
CA GLU A 36 5.30 1.41 -17.23
C GLU A 36 5.74 0.03 -16.74
N TYR A 37 5.38 -0.34 -15.50
CA TYR A 37 5.72 -1.66 -14.94
C TYR A 37 5.03 -2.79 -15.69
N ILE A 38 3.73 -2.69 -15.93
CA ILE A 38 2.99 -3.71 -16.72
C ILE A 38 3.58 -3.86 -18.14
N THR A 39 3.94 -2.74 -18.80
CA THR A 39 4.51 -2.78 -20.14
C THR A 39 5.91 -3.42 -20.18
N ALA A 40 6.66 -3.30 -19.09
CA ALA A 40 7.99 -3.88 -18.94
C ALA A 40 7.96 -5.35 -18.46
N ASP A 41 6.78 -5.95 -18.29
CA ASP A 41 6.59 -7.29 -17.72
C ASP A 41 7.12 -7.40 -16.28
N ASP A 42 7.06 -6.30 -15.54
CA ASP A 42 7.37 -6.21 -14.13
C ASP A 42 6.09 -6.34 -13.29
N ALA A 43 6.24 -6.72 -12.02
CA ALA A 43 5.11 -6.94 -11.13
C ALA A 43 4.54 -5.64 -10.55
N VAL A 44 3.22 -5.61 -10.35
CA VAL A 44 2.50 -4.54 -9.64
C VAL A 44 1.62 -5.15 -8.55
N LEU A 45 1.76 -4.63 -7.32
CA LEU A 45 0.95 -5.00 -6.16
C LEU A 45 0.16 -3.79 -5.67
N PHE A 46 -1.14 -3.94 -5.52
CA PHE A 46 -2.00 -3.02 -4.78
C PHE A 46 -2.24 -3.55 -3.37
N THR A 47 -1.98 -2.75 -2.35
CA THR A 47 -2.42 -3.09 -0.99
C THR A 47 -3.76 -2.46 -0.69
N ARG A 48 -4.53 -3.09 0.20
CA ARG A 48 -5.76 -2.54 0.76
C ARG A 48 -5.70 -2.63 2.27
N ASP A 49 -5.90 -1.51 2.92
CA ASP A 49 -6.25 -1.49 4.33
C ASP A 49 -7.62 -2.14 4.51
N THR A 50 -7.77 -3.02 5.48
CA THR A 50 -8.98 -3.86 5.58
C THR A 50 -9.45 -3.95 7.03
N HIS A 51 -10.64 -3.44 7.29
CA HIS A 51 -11.29 -3.44 8.58
C HIS A 51 -12.64 -4.15 8.55
N TYR A 52 -13.12 -4.53 9.74
CA TYR A 52 -14.42 -5.14 9.92
C TYR A 52 -15.19 -4.36 11.01
N GLU A 53 -16.44 -3.98 10.69
CA GLU A 53 -17.28 -3.25 11.61
C GLU A 53 -17.64 -4.09 12.84
N HIS A 54 -18.01 -5.36 12.64
CA HIS A 54 -18.48 -6.23 13.71
C HIS A 54 -17.40 -7.21 14.20
N SER A 55 -16.84 -8.02 13.31
CA SER A 55 -15.72 -8.90 13.64
C SER A 55 -14.95 -9.34 12.40
N ASP A 56 -13.62 -9.39 12.53
CA ASP A 56 -12.73 -10.04 11.56
C ASP A 56 -12.72 -11.57 11.77
N THR A 57 -11.90 -12.28 10.99
CA THR A 57 -11.71 -13.73 11.12
C THR A 57 -11.20 -14.19 12.48
N ARG A 58 -10.66 -13.27 13.30
CA ARG A 58 -10.17 -13.50 14.66
C ARG A 58 -11.20 -13.11 15.75
N GLY A 59 -12.38 -12.63 15.34
CA GLY A 59 -13.44 -12.19 16.25
C GLY A 59 -13.30 -10.76 16.76
N PHE A 60 -12.46 -9.91 16.12
CA PHE A 60 -12.26 -8.51 16.53
C PHE A 60 -12.94 -7.55 15.54
N SER A 61 -13.73 -6.61 16.08
CA SER A 61 -14.20 -5.46 15.33
C SER A 61 -13.15 -4.34 15.32
N TYR A 62 -13.26 -3.41 14.35
CA TYR A 62 -12.38 -2.24 14.27
C TYR A 62 -12.25 -1.49 15.60
N ALA A 63 -13.38 -1.23 16.28
CA ALA A 63 -13.40 -0.51 17.57
C ALA A 63 -12.58 -1.20 18.68
N MET A 64 -12.36 -2.51 18.60
CA MET A 64 -11.54 -3.27 19.55
C MET A 64 -10.05 -3.24 19.23
N THR A 65 -9.68 -2.85 17.99
CA THR A 65 -8.28 -2.75 17.58
C THR A 65 -7.58 -1.58 18.28
N ARG A 66 -6.24 -1.59 18.28
CA ARG A 66 -5.47 -0.43 18.76
C ARG A 66 -5.76 0.79 17.89
N GLU A 67 -5.87 0.61 16.59
CA GLU A 67 -6.16 1.68 15.64
C GLU A 67 -7.51 2.30 15.90
N GLY A 68 -8.58 1.52 15.96
CA GLY A 68 -9.93 2.03 16.21
C GLY A 68 -10.10 2.75 17.54
N ARG A 69 -9.29 2.41 18.57
CA ARG A 69 -9.28 3.17 19.83
C ARG A 69 -8.58 4.53 19.72
N ASN A 70 -7.61 4.68 18.81
CA ASN A 70 -6.86 5.93 18.64
C ASN A 70 -7.43 6.79 17.50
N LEU A 71 -8.08 6.18 16.51
CA LEU A 71 -8.73 6.81 15.37
C LEU A 71 -10.14 6.23 15.23
N PRO A 72 -11.14 6.75 15.96
CA PRO A 72 -12.50 6.18 15.98
C PRO A 72 -13.32 6.56 14.72
N ILE A 73 -12.70 6.56 13.56
CA ILE A 73 -13.30 6.78 12.25
C ILE A 73 -13.25 5.45 11.51
N LEU A 74 -14.41 4.77 11.41
CA LEU A 74 -14.49 3.52 10.66
C LEU A 74 -14.28 3.79 9.18
N HIS A 75 -13.32 3.11 8.57
CA HIS A 75 -12.93 3.27 7.17
C HIS A 75 -12.49 1.93 6.59
N CYS A 76 -12.36 1.86 5.28
CA CYS A 76 -11.90 0.68 4.53
C CYS A 76 -12.56 -0.62 5.01
N VAL A 77 -13.88 -0.57 5.29
CA VAL A 77 -14.63 -1.74 5.77
C VAL A 77 -14.79 -2.75 4.63
N CYS A 78 -14.38 -3.97 4.88
CA CYS A 78 -14.44 -5.05 3.91
C CYS A 78 -15.82 -5.17 3.26
N GLY A 79 -15.87 -5.21 1.93
CA GLY A 79 -17.10 -5.31 1.15
C GLY A 79 -17.82 -3.98 0.88
N THR A 80 -17.38 -2.85 1.45
CA THR A 80 -17.95 -1.52 1.17
C THR A 80 -17.29 -0.84 -0.04
N GLU A 81 -17.88 0.27 -0.50
CA GLU A 81 -17.28 1.10 -1.54
C GLU A 81 -15.93 1.69 -1.06
N GLY A 82 -15.87 2.16 0.18
CA GLY A 82 -14.67 2.75 0.79
C GLY A 82 -13.44 1.84 0.79
N HIS A 83 -13.65 0.52 0.88
CA HIS A 83 -12.60 -0.50 0.83
C HIS A 83 -12.03 -0.71 -0.58
N LYS A 84 -12.76 -0.35 -1.63
CA LYS A 84 -12.30 -0.61 -3.00
C LYS A 84 -11.11 0.26 -3.39
N ILE A 85 -10.21 -0.32 -4.16
CA ILE A 85 -9.22 0.45 -4.93
C ILE A 85 -9.98 1.39 -5.87
N ILE A 86 -9.53 2.64 -5.96
CA ILE A 86 -10.20 3.69 -6.74
C ILE A 86 -10.41 3.27 -8.21
N LYS A 87 -11.44 3.81 -8.80
CA LYS A 87 -11.90 3.43 -10.16
C LYS A 87 -10.83 3.63 -11.24
N GLU A 88 -9.93 4.60 -11.06
CA GLU A 88 -8.86 4.93 -11.99
C GLU A 88 -7.89 3.74 -12.20
N PHE A 89 -7.66 2.94 -11.16
CA PHE A 89 -6.80 1.74 -11.26
C PHE A 89 -7.54 0.46 -11.65
N LYS A 90 -8.88 0.48 -11.66
CA LYS A 90 -9.70 -0.70 -11.98
C LYS A 90 -9.32 -1.41 -13.29
N PRO A 91 -8.96 -0.69 -14.40
CA PRO A 91 -8.56 -1.35 -15.64
C PRO A 91 -7.33 -2.25 -15.52
N TYR A 92 -6.44 -1.99 -14.56
CA TYR A 92 -5.16 -2.68 -14.38
C TYR A 92 -5.24 -3.87 -13.43
N LEU A 93 -6.24 -3.93 -12.54
CA LEU A 93 -6.33 -4.93 -11.48
C LEU A 93 -6.37 -6.37 -11.95
N ARG A 94 -6.70 -6.62 -13.24
CA ARG A 94 -6.67 -7.97 -13.81
C ARG A 94 -5.25 -8.51 -14.01
N SER A 95 -4.28 -7.61 -14.13
CA SER A 95 -2.85 -7.92 -14.35
C SER A 95 -1.99 -7.56 -13.14
N CYS A 96 -2.60 -7.25 -12.00
CA CYS A 96 -1.91 -6.81 -10.79
C CYS A 96 -2.30 -7.70 -9.61
N TYR A 97 -1.33 -7.89 -8.72
CA TYR A 97 -1.56 -8.55 -7.44
C TYR A 97 -2.34 -7.64 -6.50
N VAL A 98 -3.15 -8.22 -5.63
CA VAL A 98 -3.86 -7.49 -4.58
C VAL A 98 -3.63 -8.18 -3.25
N MET A 99 -3.31 -7.40 -2.21
CA MET A 99 -3.06 -7.87 -0.85
C MET A 99 -3.92 -7.10 0.14
N ASP A 100 -4.68 -7.80 0.96
CA ASP A 100 -5.44 -7.23 2.07
C ASP A 100 -4.60 -7.24 3.35
N LYS A 101 -4.41 -6.07 3.95
CA LYS A 101 -3.75 -5.88 5.24
C LYS A 101 -4.81 -5.81 6.35
N LEU A 102 -4.84 -6.79 7.24
CA LEU A 102 -5.90 -6.89 8.26
C LEU A 102 -5.56 -6.10 9.52
N ASN A 103 -6.21 -4.94 9.72
CA ASN A 103 -6.11 -4.10 10.92
C ASN A 103 -4.65 -3.73 11.27
N ARG A 104 -3.83 -3.37 10.26
CA ARG A 104 -2.43 -2.99 10.45
C ARG A 104 -1.90 -2.12 9.33
N PHE A 105 -0.93 -1.28 9.62
CA PHE A 105 -0.34 -0.40 8.62
C PHE A 105 0.60 -1.12 7.64
N GLY A 106 1.42 -2.07 8.11
CA GLY A 106 2.22 -2.95 7.27
C GLY A 106 1.50 -4.25 6.95
N PHE A 107 2.25 -5.31 6.67
CA PHE A 107 1.72 -6.65 6.41
C PHE A 107 2.55 -7.72 7.15
N ILE A 108 2.02 -8.91 7.24
CA ILE A 108 2.70 -10.11 7.73
C ILE A 108 2.86 -11.12 6.59
N GLN A 109 3.69 -12.14 6.82
CA GLN A 109 4.00 -13.16 5.80
C GLN A 109 2.76 -13.87 5.24
N ASP A 110 1.77 -14.15 6.07
CA ASP A 110 0.54 -14.82 5.61
C ASP A 110 -0.24 -13.95 4.62
N GLU A 111 -0.34 -12.63 4.87
CA GLU A 111 -1.00 -11.68 3.96
C GLU A 111 -0.23 -11.53 2.64
N PHE A 112 1.11 -11.57 2.70
CA PHE A 112 1.96 -11.59 1.50
C PHE A 112 1.75 -12.88 0.69
N ASN A 113 1.70 -14.03 1.35
CA ASN A 113 1.49 -15.32 0.70
C ASN A 113 0.11 -15.41 0.02
N ASP A 114 -0.90 -14.69 0.55
CA ASP A 114 -2.25 -14.62 -0.01
C ASP A 114 -2.40 -13.58 -1.14
N ALA A 115 -1.38 -12.74 -1.38
CA ALA A 115 -1.39 -11.73 -2.43
C ALA A 115 -1.42 -12.40 -3.82
N LYS A 116 -2.43 -12.10 -4.63
CA LYS A 116 -2.66 -12.79 -5.91
C LYS A 116 -3.29 -11.92 -6.98
N ILE A 117 -3.13 -12.31 -8.24
CA ILE A 117 -3.92 -11.86 -9.38
C ILE A 117 -5.27 -12.59 -9.36
N ASN A 118 -6.33 -11.98 -9.87
CA ASN A 118 -7.73 -12.39 -9.73
C ASN A 118 -8.02 -13.90 -9.93
N ASP A 119 -7.22 -14.67 -10.66
CA ASP A 119 -7.52 -16.05 -11.03
C ASP A 119 -6.38 -17.05 -10.73
N GLY A 120 -5.46 -16.74 -9.81
CA GLY A 120 -4.69 -17.83 -9.20
C GLY A 120 -3.18 -17.78 -9.23
N GLU A 121 -2.52 -16.76 -9.78
CA GLU A 121 -1.07 -16.60 -9.58
C GLU A 121 -0.82 -15.83 -8.29
N TYR A 122 0.03 -16.36 -7.43
CA TYR A 122 0.41 -15.73 -6.17
C TYR A 122 1.70 -14.94 -6.34
N LEU A 123 1.78 -13.79 -5.67
CA LEU A 123 3.01 -12.98 -5.64
C LEU A 123 4.19 -13.78 -5.06
N PHE A 124 3.91 -14.67 -4.13
CA PHE A 124 4.89 -15.58 -3.54
C PHE A 124 5.60 -16.45 -4.61
N ASP A 125 4.91 -16.85 -5.67
CA ASP A 125 5.50 -17.72 -6.71
C ASP A 125 6.62 -17.04 -7.50
N ILE A 126 6.66 -15.71 -7.52
CA ILE A 126 7.70 -14.91 -8.20
C ILE A 126 8.64 -14.18 -7.22
N ALA A 127 8.49 -14.41 -5.92
CA ALA A 127 9.21 -13.67 -4.87
C ALA A 127 10.74 -13.74 -5.07
N ASP A 128 11.28 -14.90 -5.39
CA ASP A 128 12.73 -15.10 -5.59
C ASP A 128 13.31 -14.31 -6.78
N CYS A 129 12.45 -13.81 -7.67
CA CYS A 129 12.86 -13.01 -8.82
C CYS A 129 12.88 -11.51 -8.53
N ILE A 130 12.31 -11.06 -7.41
CA ILE A 130 12.18 -9.63 -7.07
C ILE A 130 13.50 -9.11 -6.51
N THR A 131 14.07 -8.12 -7.18
CA THR A 131 15.37 -7.50 -6.80
C THR A 131 15.26 -6.00 -6.50
N GLU A 132 14.13 -5.37 -6.86
CA GLU A 132 13.86 -3.96 -6.62
C GLU A 132 12.39 -3.77 -6.30
N ILE A 133 12.07 -2.99 -5.27
CA ILE A 133 10.70 -2.73 -4.81
C ILE A 133 10.50 -1.22 -4.68
N THR A 134 9.64 -0.65 -5.51
CA THR A 134 9.27 0.77 -5.45
C THR A 134 7.92 0.94 -4.77
N LEU A 135 7.85 1.78 -3.73
CA LEU A 135 6.60 2.08 -3.01
C LEU A 135 6.08 3.48 -3.34
N VAL A 136 4.77 3.56 -3.55
CA VAL A 136 4.00 4.79 -3.79
C VAL A 136 2.66 4.71 -3.04
N GLY A 137 1.96 5.83 -2.84
CA GLY A 137 0.60 5.84 -2.28
C GLY A 137 0.48 6.55 -0.94
N VAL A 138 -0.43 6.07 -0.07
CA VAL A 138 -0.83 6.74 1.18
C VAL A 138 -0.93 5.75 2.35
N VAL A 139 -0.72 6.17 3.57
CA VAL A 139 -0.22 7.45 4.09
C VAL A 139 1.27 7.31 4.36
N THR A 140 2.09 8.25 3.92
CA THR A 140 3.57 8.14 3.95
C THR A 140 4.12 7.72 5.31
N ASN A 141 3.66 8.37 6.40
CA ASN A 141 4.15 8.14 7.76
C ASN A 141 3.40 7.02 8.52
N LEU A 142 2.51 6.29 7.86
CA LEU A 142 1.77 5.15 8.41
C LEU A 142 1.95 3.92 7.51
N CYS A 143 1.06 3.73 6.54
CA CYS A 143 1.04 2.52 5.71
C CYS A 143 2.26 2.40 4.81
N VAL A 144 2.74 3.50 4.17
CA VAL A 144 3.89 3.44 3.26
C VAL A 144 5.15 3.01 4.01
N ILE A 145 5.53 3.72 5.07
CA ILE A 145 6.72 3.37 5.86
C ILE A 145 6.61 1.96 6.48
N SER A 146 5.41 1.59 6.96
CA SER A 146 5.20 0.26 7.56
C SER A 146 5.31 -0.86 6.52
N CYS A 147 4.75 -0.67 5.32
CA CYS A 147 4.94 -1.60 4.20
C CYS A 147 6.39 -1.66 3.77
N ALA A 148 7.09 -0.51 3.66
CA ALA A 148 8.49 -0.47 3.27
C ALA A 148 9.37 -1.29 4.23
N VAL A 149 9.17 -1.13 5.55
CA VAL A 149 9.86 -1.94 6.57
C VAL A 149 9.51 -3.42 6.46
N SER A 150 8.22 -3.75 6.23
CA SER A 150 7.80 -5.15 6.03
C SER A 150 8.46 -5.76 4.79
N PHE A 151 8.52 -5.03 3.66
CA PHE A 151 9.20 -5.48 2.46
C PHE A 151 10.70 -5.65 2.66
N GLN A 152 11.38 -4.71 3.34
CA GLN A 152 12.81 -4.83 3.65
C GLN A 152 13.12 -6.06 4.49
N GLN A 153 12.22 -6.46 5.38
CA GLN A 153 12.39 -7.69 6.17
C GLN A 153 12.11 -8.96 5.35
N THR A 154 11.14 -8.91 4.45
CA THR A 154 10.76 -10.05 3.59
C THR A 154 11.77 -10.26 2.46
N PHE A 155 12.37 -9.17 1.95
CA PHE A 155 13.32 -9.15 0.83
C PHE A 155 14.62 -8.45 1.25
N PRO A 156 15.46 -9.07 2.07
CA PRO A 156 16.63 -8.41 2.66
C PRO A 156 17.70 -7.98 1.64
N ASP A 157 17.69 -8.59 0.46
CA ASP A 157 18.65 -8.33 -0.61
C ASP A 157 18.06 -7.45 -1.75
N ALA A 158 16.79 -7.05 -1.67
CA ALA A 158 16.17 -6.18 -2.67
C ALA A 158 16.38 -4.70 -2.36
N ASP A 159 16.56 -3.90 -3.40
CA ASP A 159 16.58 -2.44 -3.29
C ASP A 159 15.17 -1.91 -2.98
N ILE A 160 14.99 -1.20 -1.88
CA ILE A 160 13.73 -0.57 -1.50
C ILE A 160 13.78 0.91 -1.89
N ILE A 161 12.86 1.34 -2.74
CA ILE A 161 12.77 2.70 -3.29
C ILE A 161 11.43 3.32 -2.90
N ILE A 162 11.44 4.57 -2.44
CA ILE A 162 10.24 5.35 -2.16
C ILE A 162 10.19 6.52 -3.14
N ASP A 163 9.17 6.58 -3.98
CA ASP A 163 8.93 7.77 -4.80
C ASP A 163 8.14 8.80 -4.00
N ALA A 164 8.87 9.77 -3.43
CA ALA A 164 8.28 10.78 -2.57
C ALA A 164 7.25 11.66 -3.29
N SER A 165 7.40 11.88 -4.59
CA SER A 165 6.43 12.66 -5.39
C SER A 165 5.08 11.96 -5.54
N CYS A 166 5.08 10.64 -5.44
CA CYS A 166 3.92 9.75 -5.51
C CYS A 166 3.42 9.29 -4.12
N CYS A 167 3.84 9.95 -3.03
CA CYS A 167 3.39 9.68 -1.67
C CYS A 167 2.73 10.91 -1.05
N ARG A 168 1.67 10.71 -0.25
CA ARG A 168 0.99 11.79 0.49
C ARG A 168 0.75 11.41 1.95
N SER A 169 0.58 12.44 2.79
CA SER A 169 0.28 12.33 4.22
C SER A 169 -0.69 13.42 4.66
N ASN A 170 -1.40 13.18 5.75
CA ASN A 170 -2.24 14.18 6.41
C ASN A 170 -1.41 15.30 7.08
N ASN A 171 -0.10 15.12 7.21
CA ASN A 171 0.81 16.06 7.86
C ASN A 171 2.16 16.08 7.12
N ASN A 172 2.51 17.23 6.54
CA ASN A 172 3.75 17.41 5.76
C ASN A 172 5.01 17.23 6.61
N GLU A 173 4.99 17.60 7.89
CA GLU A 173 6.14 17.39 8.78
C GLU A 173 6.37 15.89 9.03
N LEU A 174 5.29 15.14 9.30
CA LEU A 174 5.36 13.69 9.47
C LEU A 174 5.72 12.97 8.16
N HIS A 175 5.25 13.47 7.01
CA HIS A 175 5.67 12.98 5.69
C HIS A 175 7.20 13.04 5.56
N ASN A 176 7.78 14.23 5.77
CA ASN A 176 9.23 14.41 5.65
C ASN A 176 10.02 13.59 6.66
N LYS A 177 9.58 13.53 7.92
CA LYS A 177 10.21 12.70 8.95
C LYS A 177 10.18 11.21 8.60
N ALA A 178 9.08 10.73 8.00
CA ALA A 178 9.00 9.35 7.56
C ALA A 178 9.98 9.04 6.43
N LEU A 179 10.14 9.98 5.46
CA LEU A 179 11.15 9.87 4.41
C LEU A 179 12.58 9.85 5.00
N ASP A 180 12.88 10.73 5.98
CA ASP A 180 14.19 10.74 6.67
C ASP A 180 14.47 9.43 7.39
N VAL A 181 13.45 8.84 8.04
CA VAL A 181 13.57 7.54 8.72
C VAL A 181 13.84 6.42 7.72
N MET A 182 13.09 6.37 6.61
CA MET A 182 13.27 5.36 5.58
C MET A 182 14.65 5.46 4.92
N GLU A 183 15.14 6.69 4.66
CA GLU A 183 16.51 6.92 4.19
C GLU A 183 17.54 6.43 5.21
N GLY A 184 17.32 6.71 6.51
CA GLY A 184 18.16 6.20 7.62
C GLY A 184 18.15 4.67 7.75
N LEU A 185 17.08 4.01 7.28
CA LEU A 185 16.97 2.54 7.18
C LEU A 185 17.59 1.97 5.89
N GLN A 186 18.35 2.81 5.15
CA GLN A 186 19.04 2.45 3.91
C GLN A 186 18.12 2.23 2.70
N MET A 187 16.91 2.79 2.73
CA MET A 187 16.02 2.84 1.57
C MET A 187 16.38 4.03 0.69
N THR A 188 16.17 3.92 -0.61
CA THR A 188 16.40 5.01 -1.56
C THR A 188 15.16 5.89 -1.69
N ILE A 189 15.30 7.19 -1.40
CA ILE A 189 14.23 8.17 -1.59
C ILE A 189 14.47 8.92 -2.90
N ILE A 190 13.51 8.82 -3.84
CA ILE A 190 13.58 9.54 -5.11
C ILE A 190 12.50 10.62 -5.21
N ASN A 191 12.72 11.60 -6.09
CA ASN A 191 11.76 12.68 -6.40
C ASN A 191 11.28 13.45 -5.14
N ARG A 192 12.16 13.63 -4.16
CA ARG A 192 11.90 14.43 -2.97
C ARG A 192 12.14 15.91 -3.30
N TYR A 193 11.11 16.76 -3.17
CA TYR A 193 11.14 18.20 -3.42
C TYR A 193 10.87 18.99 -2.14
#